data_91996ccdcb76abab71b90ae85230f57e
#
_entry.id   91996ccdcb76abab71b90ae85230f57e
#
_cell.length_a   1.000
_cell.length_b   1.000
_cell.length_c   1.000
_cell.angle_alpha   90.00
_cell.angle_beta   90.00
_cell.angle_gamma   90.00
#
_symmetry.space_group_name_H-M   'P 1'
#
loop_
_entity.id
_entity.type
_entity.pdbx_description
1 polymer ?
#
loop_
_entity_poly.entity_id
_entity_poly.type
_entity_poly.pdbx_seq_one_letter_code
_entity_poly.pdbx_strand_id
1 'polypeptide(L)'
;MRSIATIALIAAAATAHADESVRTGAAAYGDWRSDAPGVRRLITPADLPQPYATPTVANPSSLVSRPPGALPKAPPGFTVDLIASGLSEPRVIRTAPNGDLFVAESGAGRVLAFRADGTSPAPAKPRVFAENLPQVFGIAFYPPGPDPRWIYVATPGSVLRFPYRSGDLAASGPPETVVPDLPRGGAHWTRDLAFAPDGQTMFVSVGSATNDADGLKAIAARFMGMDQERDRADVLAFDPDGRRERTYATGLRNCSGLTVEPASGALWCVVNERDGLGDDLPPDYATRVAEGGFYGWPWFYIGAHEDPSHKGERPDLAGKVRVPDALFQPHSAPLGITFYEGGQFPAEYRGDAFVAFHGSWNRAKRTGYKVVRLLMTDGRPTGVYEDFLVGFVAGDAGVWGRPVDVAVTRDGALLVTDDEGGAIWRVTFHS
;
A
#
# COMPACT_ATOMS: atom_id res chain seq x y z
N MET A 1 -51.74 51.34 20.31
CA MET A 1 -50.95 50.59 19.31
C MET A 1 -49.82 49.88 20.04
N ARG A 2 -49.94 48.57 20.24
CA ARG A 2 -48.91 47.76 20.89
C ARG A 2 -48.24 46.92 19.78
N SER A 3 -46.95 47.15 19.55
CA SER A 3 -46.14 46.39 18.62
C SER A 3 -45.72 45.08 19.23
N ILE A 4 -46.08 43.99 18.59
CA ILE A 4 -45.64 42.63 18.94
C ILE A 4 -44.36 42.35 18.12
N ALA A 5 -43.23 42.18 18.84
CA ALA A 5 -41.99 41.77 18.21
C ALA A 5 -41.96 40.22 18.16
N THR A 6 -41.92 39.65 16.99
CA THR A 6 -41.79 38.21 16.76
C THR A 6 -40.31 37.86 16.83
N ILE A 7 -39.89 37.11 17.83
CA ILE A 7 -38.54 36.55 17.93
C ILE A 7 -38.53 35.22 17.15
N ALA A 8 -37.79 35.19 16.04
CA ALA A 8 -37.52 33.96 15.32
C ALA A 8 -36.41 33.19 16.03
N LEU A 9 -36.75 32.02 16.56
CA LEU A 9 -35.78 31.05 17.10
C LEU A 9 -35.13 30.32 15.92
N ILE A 10 -33.88 30.61 15.65
CA ILE A 10 -33.06 29.81 14.73
C ILE A 10 -32.58 28.57 15.54
N ALA A 11 -33.17 27.41 15.29
CA ALA A 11 -32.68 26.15 15.78
C ALA A 11 -31.43 25.74 14.96
N ALA A 12 -30.24 25.89 15.55
CA ALA A 12 -29.04 25.29 15.04
C ALA A 12 -29.15 23.78 15.21
N ALA A 13 -29.31 23.04 14.13
CA ALA A 13 -29.18 21.60 14.12
C ALA A 13 -27.69 21.25 14.37
N ALA A 14 -27.35 20.95 15.61
CA ALA A 14 -26.09 20.29 15.93
C ALA A 14 -26.17 18.87 15.34
N THR A 15 -25.46 18.64 14.24
CA THR A 15 -25.16 17.29 13.79
C THR A 15 -24.33 16.64 14.87
N ALA A 16 -24.94 15.74 15.64
CA ALA A 16 -24.23 14.87 16.56
C ALA A 16 -23.31 14.01 15.71
N HIS A 17 -22.02 14.33 15.69
CA HIS A 17 -21.00 13.35 15.35
C HIS A 17 -21.09 12.28 16.45
N ALA A 18 -21.57 11.09 16.09
CA ALA A 18 -21.43 9.93 16.94
C ALA A 18 -19.94 9.81 17.26
N ASP A 19 -19.61 9.76 18.54
CA ASP A 19 -18.28 9.47 19.04
C ASP A 19 -17.97 8.03 18.60
N GLU A 20 -17.38 7.88 17.39
CA GLU A 20 -17.07 6.59 16.81
C GLU A 20 -15.92 5.99 17.61
N SER A 21 -16.30 5.15 18.59
CA SER A 21 -15.37 4.49 19.48
C SER A 21 -14.33 3.69 18.67
N VAL A 22 -13.05 4.00 18.87
CA VAL A 22 -11.94 3.26 18.29
C VAL A 22 -11.95 1.83 18.87
N ARG A 23 -11.99 0.83 18.01
CA ARG A 23 -11.89 -0.58 18.41
C ARG A 23 -10.45 -0.88 18.84
N THR A 24 -10.27 -1.43 20.02
CA THR A 24 -8.97 -1.76 20.61
C THR A 24 -8.97 -3.20 21.12
N GLY A 25 -7.80 -3.76 21.41
CA GLY A 25 -7.66 -5.13 21.92
C GLY A 25 -8.34 -6.13 20.98
N ALA A 26 -9.03 -7.12 21.53
CA ALA A 26 -9.72 -8.16 20.74
C ALA A 26 -10.78 -7.60 19.75
N ALA A 27 -11.37 -6.44 20.03
CA ALA A 27 -12.35 -5.83 19.13
C ALA A 27 -11.72 -5.20 17.88
N ALA A 28 -10.41 -4.95 17.86
CA ALA A 28 -9.69 -4.48 16.68
C ALA A 28 -9.47 -5.60 15.64
N TYR A 29 -9.47 -6.86 16.08
CA TYR A 29 -9.37 -8.04 15.22
C TYR A 29 -10.78 -8.46 14.79
N GLY A 30 -11.13 -8.26 13.55
CA GLY A 30 -12.44 -8.62 12.99
C GLY A 30 -12.29 -9.30 11.64
N ASP A 31 -13.40 -9.52 10.99
CA ASP A 31 -13.44 -9.97 9.60
C ASP A 31 -14.23 -8.96 8.74
N TRP A 32 -14.29 -9.21 7.43
CA TRP A 32 -14.96 -8.33 6.47
C TRP A 32 -16.42 -7.97 6.83
N ARG A 33 -17.12 -8.80 7.65
CA ARG A 33 -18.51 -8.53 8.07
C ARG A 33 -18.60 -7.37 9.03
N SER A 34 -17.51 -7.05 9.70
CA SER A 34 -17.41 -5.94 10.64
C SER A 34 -16.85 -4.66 10.01
N ASP A 35 -16.52 -4.69 8.70
CA ASP A 35 -15.99 -3.57 7.96
C ASP A 35 -17.12 -2.65 7.48
N ALA A 36 -16.98 -1.38 7.76
CA ALA A 36 -17.85 -0.33 7.24
C ALA A 36 -17.07 0.99 7.16
N PRO A 37 -17.39 1.89 6.22
CA PRO A 37 -16.76 3.21 6.20
C PRO A 37 -16.90 3.92 7.55
N GLY A 38 -15.79 4.48 8.07
CA GLY A 38 -15.73 5.15 9.36
C GLY A 38 -15.34 4.26 10.54
N VAL A 39 -15.30 2.93 10.41
CA VAL A 39 -14.87 2.04 11.49
C VAL A 39 -13.39 2.22 11.78
N ARG A 40 -13.07 2.62 13.01
CA ARG A 40 -11.70 2.89 13.48
C ARG A 40 -11.15 1.74 14.30
N ARG A 41 -9.85 1.47 14.14
CA ARG A 41 -9.13 0.45 14.90
C ARG A 41 -7.77 0.97 15.34
N LEU A 42 -7.33 0.51 16.51
CA LEU A 42 -5.99 0.68 17.03
C LEU A 42 -5.49 -0.67 17.52
N ILE A 43 -4.40 -1.14 16.96
CA ILE A 43 -3.67 -2.34 17.42
C ILE A 43 -2.32 -1.88 17.95
N THR A 44 -1.95 -2.34 19.13
CA THR A 44 -0.67 -2.03 19.77
C THR A 44 0.13 -3.31 20.02
N PRO A 45 1.44 -3.23 20.27
CA PRO A 45 2.22 -4.43 20.62
C PRO A 45 1.71 -5.19 21.86
N ALA A 46 0.95 -4.50 22.74
CA ALA A 46 0.35 -5.13 23.93
C ALA A 46 -0.90 -5.96 23.61
N ASP A 47 -1.50 -5.78 22.44
CA ASP A 47 -2.71 -6.50 22.01
C ASP A 47 -2.41 -7.81 21.29
N LEU A 48 -1.12 -8.12 21.03
CA LEU A 48 -0.73 -9.29 20.24
C LEU A 48 -1.05 -10.58 20.99
N PRO A 49 -1.77 -11.54 20.36
CA PRO A 49 -1.98 -12.86 20.93
C PRO A 49 -0.67 -13.66 20.96
N GLN A 50 -0.68 -14.76 21.69
CA GLN A 50 0.44 -15.71 21.63
C GLN A 50 0.48 -16.40 20.24
N PRO A 51 1.67 -16.76 19.72
CA PRO A 51 1.77 -17.59 18.54
C PRO A 51 0.91 -18.85 18.65
N TYR A 52 0.26 -19.21 17.55
CA TYR A 52 -0.61 -20.40 17.46
C TYR A 52 -1.85 -20.37 18.38
N ALA A 53 -2.29 -19.18 18.83
CA ALA A 53 -3.54 -19.03 19.57
C ALA A 53 -4.76 -19.52 18.78
N THR A 54 -4.67 -19.47 17.45
CA THR A 54 -5.62 -20.08 16.51
C THR A 54 -4.87 -20.98 15.52
N PRO A 55 -5.54 -21.98 14.91
CA PRO A 55 -4.94 -22.76 13.84
C PRO A 55 -4.53 -21.91 12.65
N THR A 56 -3.44 -22.29 11.99
CA THR A 56 -3.11 -21.72 10.67
C THR A 56 -4.04 -22.29 9.62
N VAL A 57 -4.69 -21.42 8.85
CA VAL A 57 -5.67 -21.80 7.84
C VAL A 57 -5.32 -21.18 6.50
N ALA A 58 -5.34 -21.97 5.43
CA ALA A 58 -5.29 -21.47 4.06
C ALA A 58 -6.74 -21.24 3.56
N ASN A 59 -7.08 -19.99 3.27
CA ASN A 59 -8.39 -19.60 2.74
C ASN A 59 -8.20 -18.56 1.62
N PRO A 60 -7.59 -18.95 0.48
CA PRO A 60 -7.36 -18.04 -0.63
C PRO A 60 -8.66 -17.46 -1.14
N SER A 61 -8.60 -16.25 -1.68
CA SER A 61 -9.75 -15.64 -2.34
C SER A 61 -10.08 -16.38 -3.63
N SER A 62 -11.38 -16.55 -3.90
CA SER A 62 -11.87 -16.94 -5.21
C SER A 62 -12.50 -15.72 -5.87
N LEU A 63 -12.06 -15.39 -7.08
CA LEU A 63 -12.69 -14.29 -7.82
C LEU A 63 -14.09 -14.71 -8.26
N VAL A 64 -15.07 -13.87 -7.95
CA VAL A 64 -16.45 -14.01 -8.42
C VAL A 64 -16.84 -12.80 -9.25
N SER A 65 -17.81 -12.95 -10.12
CA SER A 65 -18.34 -11.82 -10.91
C SER A 65 -18.85 -10.71 -9.98
N ARG A 66 -18.49 -9.46 -10.28
CA ARG A 66 -19.04 -8.31 -9.59
C ARG A 66 -20.57 -8.32 -9.69
N PRO A 67 -21.32 -8.24 -8.58
CA PRO A 67 -22.77 -8.18 -8.64
C PRO A 67 -23.23 -6.99 -9.51
N PRO A 68 -24.31 -7.14 -10.31
CA PRO A 68 -24.80 -6.06 -11.14
C PRO A 68 -25.06 -4.78 -10.34
N GLY A 69 -24.46 -3.66 -10.78
CA GLY A 69 -24.58 -2.37 -10.10
C GLY A 69 -23.80 -2.22 -8.79
N ALA A 70 -23.07 -3.24 -8.34
CA ALA A 70 -22.27 -3.13 -7.12
C ALA A 70 -21.13 -2.13 -7.28
N LEU A 71 -21.00 -1.23 -6.30
CA LEU A 71 -19.90 -0.30 -6.15
C LEU A 71 -19.26 -0.49 -4.76
N PRO A 72 -17.98 -0.24 -4.60
CA PRO A 72 -17.41 -0.12 -3.27
C PRO A 72 -18.11 1.01 -2.50
N LYS A 73 -18.11 0.91 -1.18
CA LYS A 73 -18.76 1.88 -0.29
C LYS A 73 -17.73 2.76 0.37
N ALA A 74 -17.92 4.07 0.32
CA ALA A 74 -17.13 5.09 0.97
C ALA A 74 -17.97 5.82 2.06
N PRO A 75 -17.39 6.66 2.92
CA PRO A 75 -18.12 7.45 3.90
C PRO A 75 -19.19 8.37 3.27
N PRO A 76 -20.17 8.86 4.05
CA PRO A 76 -21.16 9.82 3.56
C PRO A 76 -20.51 11.04 2.91
N GLY A 77 -21.09 11.53 1.82
CA GLY A 77 -20.57 12.67 1.03
C GLY A 77 -19.56 12.25 -0.06
N PHE A 78 -19.08 11.01 -0.05
CA PHE A 78 -18.22 10.48 -1.09
C PHE A 78 -19.01 9.73 -2.16
N THR A 79 -18.55 9.84 -3.40
CA THR A 79 -19.05 9.08 -4.56
C THR A 79 -17.92 8.19 -5.10
N VAL A 80 -18.28 7.00 -5.55
CA VAL A 80 -17.33 6.03 -6.12
C VAL A 80 -17.73 5.74 -7.56
N ASP A 81 -16.81 5.98 -8.49
CA ASP A 81 -16.98 5.74 -9.92
C ASP A 81 -16.00 4.71 -10.44
N LEU A 82 -16.46 3.85 -11.36
CA LEU A 82 -15.60 2.98 -12.15
C LEU A 82 -15.09 3.75 -13.36
N ILE A 83 -13.80 4.10 -13.38
CA ILE A 83 -13.23 4.92 -14.46
C ILE A 83 -12.48 4.10 -15.54
N ALA A 84 -12.06 2.89 -15.21
CA ALA A 84 -11.47 1.96 -16.19
C ALA A 84 -11.78 0.52 -15.80
N SER A 85 -11.93 -0.35 -16.78
CA SER A 85 -12.17 -1.79 -16.59
C SER A 85 -11.57 -2.62 -17.72
N GLY A 86 -11.46 -3.94 -17.51
CA GLY A 86 -10.86 -4.86 -18.49
C GLY A 86 -9.34 -4.73 -18.57
N LEU A 87 -8.71 -4.23 -17.53
CA LEU A 87 -7.26 -4.18 -17.38
C LEU A 87 -6.72 -5.54 -16.91
N SER A 88 -5.47 -5.83 -17.23
CA SER A 88 -4.82 -7.10 -16.87
C SER A 88 -3.91 -6.89 -15.66
N GLU A 89 -4.41 -7.18 -14.47
CA GLU A 89 -3.73 -6.98 -13.19
C GLU A 89 -3.14 -5.56 -13.05
N PRO A 90 -3.98 -4.50 -13.03
CA PRO A 90 -3.49 -3.14 -12.78
C PRO A 90 -3.00 -3.03 -11.33
N ARG A 91 -1.72 -2.78 -11.16
CA ARG A 91 -1.08 -2.76 -9.84
C ARG A 91 -0.76 -1.33 -9.41
N VAL A 92 0.44 -0.85 -9.60
CA VAL A 92 0.83 0.50 -9.22
C VAL A 92 0.19 1.55 -10.12
N ILE A 93 -0.32 2.62 -9.51
CA ILE A 93 -0.83 3.80 -10.20
C ILE A 93 -0.12 5.05 -9.70
N ARG A 94 0.31 5.91 -10.61
CA ARG A 94 0.96 7.19 -10.28
C ARG A 94 0.35 8.32 -11.09
N THR A 95 0.16 9.47 -10.44
CA THR A 95 -0.26 10.71 -11.08
C THR A 95 0.99 11.52 -11.46
N ALA A 96 1.15 11.80 -12.74
CA ALA A 96 2.19 12.70 -13.21
C ALA A 96 1.89 14.17 -12.77
N PRO A 97 2.90 15.05 -12.70
CA PRO A 97 2.68 16.45 -12.29
C PRO A 97 1.68 17.22 -13.16
N ASN A 98 1.51 16.85 -14.43
CA ASN A 98 0.51 17.42 -15.33
C ASN A 98 -0.90 16.82 -15.13
N GLY A 99 -1.04 15.79 -14.29
CA GLY A 99 -2.28 15.09 -13.99
C GLY A 99 -2.52 13.81 -14.80
N ASP A 100 -1.70 13.50 -15.80
CA ASP A 100 -1.79 12.22 -16.53
C ASP A 100 -1.54 11.04 -15.56
N LEU A 101 -2.23 9.92 -15.79
CA LEU A 101 -2.11 8.74 -14.94
C LEU A 101 -1.27 7.67 -15.62
N PHE A 102 -0.39 7.04 -14.85
CA PHE A 102 0.43 5.92 -15.31
C PHE A 102 0.13 4.70 -14.45
N VAL A 103 -0.15 3.57 -15.11
CA VAL A 103 -0.57 2.33 -14.47
C VAL A 103 0.32 1.18 -14.90
N ALA A 104 0.91 0.49 -13.93
CA ALA A 104 1.59 -0.78 -14.17
C ALA A 104 0.55 -1.90 -14.35
N GLU A 105 0.40 -2.38 -15.56
CA GLU A 105 -0.45 -3.52 -15.90
C GLU A 105 0.40 -4.78 -15.90
N SER A 106 0.57 -5.37 -14.69
CA SER A 106 1.55 -6.43 -14.44
C SER A 106 1.26 -7.71 -15.22
N GLY A 107 -0.01 -8.07 -15.36
CA GLY A 107 -0.45 -9.26 -16.11
C GLY A 107 -0.18 -9.15 -17.62
N ALA A 108 -0.20 -7.93 -18.16
CA ALA A 108 0.12 -7.67 -19.56
C ALA A 108 1.58 -7.27 -19.80
N GLY A 109 2.36 -7.05 -18.74
CA GLY A 109 3.78 -6.65 -18.83
C GLY A 109 3.98 -5.31 -19.50
N ARG A 110 3.16 -4.30 -19.16
CA ARG A 110 3.21 -2.98 -19.77
C ARG A 110 2.83 -1.86 -18.81
N VAL A 111 3.22 -0.64 -19.14
CA VAL A 111 2.75 0.58 -18.47
C VAL A 111 1.75 1.27 -19.39
N LEU A 112 0.55 1.54 -18.85
CA LEU A 112 -0.48 2.33 -19.52
C LEU A 112 -0.40 3.79 -19.08
N ALA A 113 -0.68 4.70 -20.02
CA ALA A 113 -0.83 6.12 -19.76
C ALA A 113 -2.26 6.58 -20.14
N PHE A 114 -2.91 7.30 -19.20
CA PHE A 114 -4.22 7.89 -19.40
C PHE A 114 -4.10 9.42 -19.39
N ARG A 115 -4.67 10.08 -20.37
CA ARG A 115 -4.73 11.54 -20.41
C ARG A 115 -5.71 12.05 -19.37
N ALA A 116 -5.27 12.94 -18.49
CA ALA A 116 -6.17 13.73 -17.66
C ALA A 116 -6.62 14.97 -18.46
N ASP A 117 -7.83 14.95 -18.96
CA ASP A 117 -8.38 16.10 -19.70
C ASP A 117 -9.05 17.16 -18.81
N GLY A 118 -9.12 16.88 -17.51
CA GLY A 118 -9.66 17.80 -16.49
C GLY A 118 -11.18 18.02 -16.55
N THR A 119 -11.87 17.40 -17.52
CA THR A 119 -13.30 17.65 -17.79
C THR A 119 -14.18 16.42 -17.59
N SER A 120 -13.60 15.22 -17.57
CA SER A 120 -14.34 13.96 -17.43
C SER A 120 -13.85 13.16 -16.23
N PRO A 121 -14.74 12.58 -15.43
CA PRO A 121 -14.36 11.62 -14.39
C PRO A 121 -13.74 10.34 -14.96
N ALA A 122 -14.07 9.99 -16.22
CA ALA A 122 -13.49 8.85 -16.90
C ALA A 122 -12.36 9.32 -17.83
N PRO A 123 -11.11 8.84 -17.63
CA PRO A 123 -10.01 9.17 -18.51
C PRO A 123 -10.28 8.66 -19.93
N ALA A 124 -9.70 9.31 -20.92
CA ALA A 124 -9.68 8.81 -22.30
C ALA A 124 -9.10 7.40 -22.35
N LYS A 125 -9.38 6.65 -23.43
CA LYS A 125 -8.79 5.32 -23.60
C LYS A 125 -7.28 5.37 -23.38
N PRO A 126 -6.71 4.43 -22.59
CA PRO A 126 -5.29 4.42 -22.29
C PRO A 126 -4.47 4.19 -23.56
N ARG A 127 -3.24 4.70 -23.56
CA ARG A 127 -2.19 4.36 -24.51
C ARG A 127 -1.14 3.50 -23.80
N VAL A 128 -0.50 2.62 -24.53
CA VAL A 128 0.65 1.89 -24.04
C VAL A 128 1.83 2.86 -24.02
N PHE A 129 2.31 3.18 -22.81
CA PHE A 129 3.51 4.00 -22.64
C PHE A 129 4.78 3.19 -22.91
N ALA A 130 4.87 1.98 -22.33
CA ALA A 130 5.96 1.04 -22.51
C ALA A 130 5.45 -0.39 -22.38
N GLU A 131 6.07 -1.33 -23.08
CA GLU A 131 5.67 -2.75 -23.09
C GLU A 131 6.91 -3.67 -23.02
N ASN A 132 6.67 -4.99 -22.97
CA ASN A 132 7.71 -6.01 -22.78
C ASN A 132 8.43 -5.87 -21.43
N LEU A 133 7.66 -5.56 -20.39
CA LEU A 133 8.10 -5.35 -19.01
C LEU A 133 7.55 -6.48 -18.11
N PRO A 134 8.22 -7.63 -18.01
CA PRO A 134 7.68 -8.77 -17.28
C PRO A 134 7.36 -8.40 -15.82
N GLN A 135 6.11 -8.65 -15.41
CA GLN A 135 5.66 -8.38 -14.03
C GLN A 135 6.02 -6.95 -13.55
N VAL A 136 5.84 -5.95 -14.40
CA VAL A 136 6.07 -4.55 -14.03
C VAL A 136 5.30 -4.17 -12.77
N PHE A 137 5.95 -3.43 -11.85
CA PHE A 137 5.31 -3.01 -10.61
C PHE A 137 5.56 -1.51 -10.32
N GLY A 138 6.70 -1.15 -9.75
CA GLY A 138 7.00 0.22 -9.33
C GLY A 138 7.11 1.20 -10.49
N ILE A 139 6.59 2.40 -10.28
CA ILE A 139 6.69 3.54 -11.22
C ILE A 139 7.06 4.78 -10.42
N ALA A 140 8.05 5.55 -10.87
CA ALA A 140 8.36 6.87 -10.32
C ALA A 140 8.83 7.85 -11.37
N PHE A 141 8.54 9.14 -11.14
CA PHE A 141 8.99 10.24 -11.99
C PHE A 141 10.30 10.84 -11.49
N TYR A 142 11.22 11.14 -12.40
CA TYR A 142 12.52 11.71 -12.05
C TYR A 142 12.96 12.84 -13.00
N PRO A 143 13.57 13.95 -12.50
CA PRO A 143 13.69 14.27 -11.07
C PRO A 143 12.33 14.47 -10.39
N PRO A 144 12.25 14.34 -9.05
CA PRO A 144 11.06 14.73 -8.30
C PRO A 144 10.70 16.19 -8.56
N GLY A 145 9.40 16.49 -8.60
CA GLY A 145 8.92 17.86 -8.82
C GLY A 145 8.13 18.03 -10.12
N PRO A 146 7.92 19.28 -10.59
CA PRO A 146 6.94 19.58 -11.64
C PRO A 146 7.39 19.22 -13.06
N ASP A 147 8.68 19.01 -13.29
CA ASP A 147 9.25 18.79 -14.63
C ASP A 147 10.15 17.55 -14.71
N PRO A 148 9.59 16.35 -14.52
CA PRO A 148 10.32 15.12 -14.64
C PRO A 148 10.73 14.87 -16.11
N ARG A 149 11.91 14.27 -16.28
CA ARG A 149 12.50 13.92 -17.60
C ARG A 149 12.58 12.43 -17.82
N TRP A 150 12.28 11.64 -16.80
CA TRP A 150 12.35 10.20 -16.82
C TRP A 150 11.16 9.59 -16.08
N ILE A 151 10.68 8.47 -16.59
CA ILE A 151 9.85 7.55 -15.83
C ILE A 151 10.70 6.32 -15.52
N TYR A 152 10.87 6.03 -14.24
CA TYR A 152 11.52 4.82 -13.76
C TYR A 152 10.47 3.74 -13.55
N VAL A 153 10.82 2.53 -13.93
CA VAL A 153 9.94 1.37 -13.88
C VAL A 153 10.71 0.21 -13.27
N ALA A 154 10.15 -0.41 -12.23
CA ALA A 154 10.74 -1.57 -11.59
C ALA A 154 10.05 -2.87 -12.05
N THR A 155 10.86 -3.86 -12.34
CA THR A 155 10.48 -5.26 -12.59
C THR A 155 11.09 -6.15 -11.51
N PRO A 156 10.74 -7.43 -11.40
CA PRO A 156 11.33 -8.30 -10.38
C PRO A 156 12.86 -8.33 -10.34
N GLY A 157 13.50 -8.10 -11.47
CA GLY A 157 14.96 -8.24 -11.56
C GLY A 157 15.72 -7.00 -11.98
N SER A 158 15.06 -5.86 -12.21
CA SER A 158 15.74 -4.67 -12.71
C SER A 158 14.94 -3.38 -12.46
N VAL A 159 15.65 -2.25 -12.48
CA VAL A 159 15.05 -0.94 -12.63
C VAL A 159 15.45 -0.40 -14.01
N LEU A 160 14.45 0.00 -14.77
CA LEU A 160 14.58 0.63 -16.08
C LEU A 160 14.15 2.09 -15.99
N ARG A 161 14.63 2.95 -16.88
CA ARG A 161 14.09 4.30 -17.05
C ARG A 161 13.83 4.61 -18.52
N PHE A 162 12.77 5.35 -18.77
CA PHE A 162 12.37 5.79 -20.12
C PHE A 162 12.44 7.32 -20.20
N PRO A 163 12.94 7.88 -21.32
CA PRO A 163 12.83 9.32 -21.55
C PRO A 163 11.37 9.76 -21.51
N TYR A 164 11.10 10.86 -20.80
CA TYR A 164 9.77 11.39 -20.61
C TYR A 164 9.75 12.91 -20.69
N ARG A 165 8.71 13.44 -21.30
CA ARG A 165 8.34 14.86 -21.24
C ARG A 165 6.90 14.97 -20.78
N SER A 166 6.59 15.99 -20.00
CA SER A 166 5.22 16.25 -19.54
C SER A 166 4.24 16.18 -20.73
N GLY A 167 3.27 15.29 -20.63
CA GLY A 167 2.28 15.03 -21.68
C GLY A 167 2.58 13.90 -22.66
N ASP A 168 3.74 13.24 -22.55
CA ASP A 168 4.02 12.04 -23.35
C ASP A 168 3.16 10.87 -22.85
N LEU A 169 2.38 10.27 -23.75
CA LEU A 169 1.57 9.05 -23.48
C LEU A 169 2.21 7.79 -24.10
N ALA A 170 3.39 7.90 -24.66
CA ALA A 170 4.22 6.82 -25.15
C ALA A 170 5.69 7.20 -24.90
N ALA A 171 6.52 6.23 -24.55
CA ALA A 171 7.94 6.46 -24.37
C ALA A 171 8.57 6.99 -25.67
N SER A 172 9.36 8.05 -25.56
CA SER A 172 9.97 8.71 -26.73
C SER A 172 11.26 8.03 -27.20
N GLY A 173 11.70 6.98 -26.51
CA GLY A 173 12.91 6.21 -26.83
C GLY A 173 12.95 4.89 -26.09
N PRO A 174 13.97 4.06 -26.38
CA PRO A 174 14.16 2.78 -25.68
C PRO A 174 14.49 2.98 -24.22
N PRO A 175 14.24 1.97 -23.35
CA PRO A 175 14.61 2.04 -21.94
C PRO A 175 16.14 2.01 -21.77
N GLU A 176 16.60 2.67 -20.74
CA GLU A 176 17.93 2.49 -20.17
C GLU A 176 17.83 1.62 -18.92
N THR A 177 18.67 0.60 -18.80
CA THR A 177 18.77 -0.20 -17.59
C THR A 177 19.57 0.55 -16.54
N VAL A 178 18.94 0.87 -15.41
CA VAL A 178 19.55 1.62 -14.31
C VAL A 178 20.13 0.66 -13.28
N VAL A 179 19.32 -0.30 -12.83
CA VAL A 179 19.76 -1.39 -11.93
C VAL A 179 19.52 -2.71 -12.68
N PRO A 180 20.57 -3.42 -13.08
CA PRO A 180 20.42 -4.61 -13.95
C PRO A 180 20.09 -5.89 -13.19
N ASP A 181 20.38 -5.95 -11.89
CA ASP A 181 20.43 -7.24 -11.17
C ASP A 181 19.87 -7.12 -9.75
N LEU A 182 18.56 -6.95 -9.65
CA LEU A 182 17.85 -7.11 -8.38
C LEU A 182 17.62 -8.61 -8.09
N PRO A 183 17.59 -9.03 -6.80
CA PRO A 183 17.33 -10.43 -6.44
C PRO A 183 16.03 -10.96 -7.05
N ARG A 184 16.10 -11.99 -7.87
CA ARG A 184 14.96 -12.60 -8.61
C ARG A 184 14.45 -13.86 -7.92
N GLY A 185 13.23 -14.27 -8.27
CA GLY A 185 12.59 -15.47 -7.71
C GLY A 185 12.13 -15.30 -6.27
N GLY A 186 11.70 -16.41 -5.65
CA GLY A 186 11.11 -16.39 -4.31
C GLY A 186 9.63 -16.02 -4.30
N ALA A 187 9.06 -15.92 -3.10
CA ALA A 187 7.63 -15.69 -2.91
C ALA A 187 7.20 -14.25 -3.27
N HIS A 188 8.08 -13.26 -3.06
CA HIS A 188 7.75 -11.85 -3.26
C HIS A 188 8.48 -11.28 -4.48
N TRP A 189 7.71 -11.04 -5.52
CA TRP A 189 8.21 -10.56 -6.81
C TRP A 189 8.10 -9.05 -7.00
N THR A 190 7.28 -8.36 -6.20
CA THR A 190 7.05 -6.92 -6.31
C THR A 190 8.31 -6.12 -5.97
N ARG A 191 8.53 -5.04 -6.71
CA ARG A 191 9.59 -4.05 -6.48
C ARG A 191 8.97 -2.68 -6.65
N ASP A 192 8.73 -1.97 -5.55
CA ASP A 192 8.35 -0.57 -5.65
C ASP A 192 9.57 0.32 -5.52
N LEU A 193 9.46 1.55 -6.00
CA LEU A 193 10.55 2.51 -5.98
C LEU A 193 10.06 3.93 -5.69
N ALA A 194 10.90 4.68 -4.97
CA ALA A 194 10.67 6.07 -4.66
C ALA A 194 11.97 6.86 -4.69
N PHE A 195 11.88 8.17 -4.92
CA PHE A 195 13.04 9.06 -4.82
C PHE A 195 12.95 9.93 -3.56
N ALA A 196 14.09 10.15 -2.92
CA ALA A 196 14.21 11.19 -1.90
C ALA A 196 13.82 12.57 -2.51
N PRO A 197 13.26 13.50 -1.71
CA PRO A 197 12.81 14.80 -2.24
C PRO A 197 13.90 15.62 -2.93
N ASP A 198 15.14 15.46 -2.51
CA ASP A 198 16.31 16.13 -3.11
C ASP A 198 16.75 15.47 -4.45
N GLY A 199 16.13 14.35 -4.81
CA GLY A 199 16.45 13.59 -6.02
C GLY A 199 17.82 12.90 -6.01
N GLN A 200 18.50 12.81 -4.86
CA GLN A 200 19.84 12.22 -4.80
C GLN A 200 19.84 10.73 -4.49
N THR A 201 18.74 10.20 -3.97
CA THR A 201 18.61 8.78 -3.60
C THR A 201 17.37 8.16 -4.22
N MET A 202 17.57 7.03 -4.88
CA MET A 202 16.52 6.13 -5.31
C MET A 202 16.41 4.98 -4.30
N PHE A 203 15.22 4.76 -3.74
CA PHE A 203 14.90 3.63 -2.88
C PHE A 203 14.20 2.55 -3.69
N VAL A 204 14.55 1.28 -3.45
CA VAL A 204 13.90 0.12 -4.07
C VAL A 204 13.58 -0.91 -2.99
N SER A 205 12.33 -1.33 -2.89
CA SER A 205 11.95 -2.40 -1.96
C SER A 205 12.16 -3.77 -2.56
N VAL A 206 12.64 -4.70 -1.76
CA VAL A 206 12.88 -6.09 -2.15
C VAL A 206 12.34 -7.02 -1.06
N GLY A 207 11.19 -7.66 -1.30
CA GLY A 207 10.61 -8.61 -0.35
C GLY A 207 11.42 -9.89 -0.19
N SER A 208 11.22 -10.62 0.90
CA SER A 208 11.88 -11.89 1.19
C SER A 208 11.63 -12.94 0.10
N ALA A 209 12.52 -13.90 -0.02
CA ALA A 209 12.32 -15.05 -0.91
C ALA A 209 11.35 -16.08 -0.31
N THR A 210 11.30 -16.16 1.01
CA THR A 210 10.56 -17.17 1.76
C THR A 210 9.57 -16.53 2.74
N ASN A 211 8.74 -17.37 3.38
CA ASN A 211 7.81 -16.91 4.40
C ASN A 211 8.52 -16.44 5.68
N ASP A 212 9.41 -17.27 6.21
CA ASP A 212 10.00 -17.14 7.53
C ASP A 212 11.47 -17.59 7.61
N ALA A 213 12.13 -17.74 6.48
CA ALA A 213 13.52 -18.22 6.35
C ALA A 213 13.80 -19.64 6.89
N ASP A 214 12.80 -20.39 7.38
CA ASP A 214 12.99 -21.75 7.89
C ASP A 214 13.45 -22.74 6.83
N GLY A 215 12.97 -22.60 5.60
CA GLY A 215 13.42 -23.41 4.47
C GLY A 215 14.91 -23.30 4.19
N LEU A 216 15.57 -22.23 4.64
CA LEU A 216 16.98 -22.00 4.46
C LEU A 216 17.85 -22.86 5.38
N LYS A 217 17.37 -23.23 6.59
CA LYS A 217 18.11 -24.14 7.49
C LYS A 217 18.30 -25.52 6.88
N ALA A 218 17.28 -26.06 6.21
CA ALA A 218 17.34 -27.33 5.54
C ALA A 218 18.17 -27.27 4.24
N ILE A 219 18.17 -26.14 3.55
CA ILE A 219 18.88 -25.91 2.29
C ILE A 219 20.32 -25.44 2.56
N ALA A 220 20.53 -24.57 3.56
CA ALA A 220 21.85 -24.09 3.97
C ALA A 220 22.79 -25.24 4.43
N ALA A 221 22.21 -26.25 5.05
CA ALA A 221 22.95 -27.45 5.39
C ALA A 221 23.40 -28.27 4.17
N ARG A 222 22.87 -27.96 3.00
CA ARG A 222 23.12 -28.77 1.79
C ARG A 222 23.84 -28.08 0.64
N PHE A 223 23.56 -26.84 0.24
CA PHE A 223 24.16 -26.26 -1.00
C PHE A 223 24.17 -24.75 -1.17
N MET A 224 23.36 -23.98 -0.45
CA MET A 224 23.23 -22.55 -0.77
C MET A 224 22.87 -21.77 0.48
N GLY A 225 23.84 -21.39 1.24
CA GLY A 225 23.67 -20.59 2.45
C GLY A 225 22.62 -19.49 2.33
N MET A 226 22.55 -18.61 3.31
CA MET A 226 21.68 -17.41 3.39
C MET A 226 21.60 -16.57 2.09
N ASP A 227 22.22 -17.01 1.00
CA ASP A 227 22.27 -16.33 -0.30
C ASP A 227 20.88 -16.08 -0.95
N GLN A 228 19.87 -16.91 -0.62
CA GLN A 228 18.50 -16.66 -1.15
C GLN A 228 17.83 -15.43 -0.54
N GLU A 229 18.18 -15.04 0.68
CA GLU A 229 17.67 -13.85 1.36
C GLU A 229 18.68 -12.67 1.30
N ARG A 230 19.76 -12.80 0.54
CA ARG A 230 20.69 -11.70 0.35
C ARG A 230 20.03 -10.55 -0.37
N ASP A 231 20.18 -9.33 0.18
CA ASP A 231 19.58 -8.11 -0.33
C ASP A 231 18.06 -8.19 -0.47
N ARG A 232 17.40 -8.95 0.45
CA ARG A 232 15.97 -9.17 0.53
C ARG A 232 15.42 -8.88 1.92
N ALA A 233 14.10 -8.75 2.01
CA ALA A 233 13.41 -8.21 3.18
C ALA A 233 13.97 -6.83 3.56
N ASP A 234 14.38 -6.08 2.55
CA ASP A 234 15.19 -4.87 2.64
C ASP A 234 14.59 -3.73 1.82
N VAL A 235 14.96 -2.53 2.19
CA VAL A 235 14.95 -1.38 1.29
C VAL A 235 16.39 -1.11 0.88
N LEU A 236 16.66 -1.17 -0.41
CA LEU A 236 17.95 -0.83 -1.02
C LEU A 236 17.93 0.64 -1.44
N ALA A 237 19.09 1.29 -1.38
CA ALA A 237 19.28 2.66 -1.83
C ALA A 237 20.38 2.75 -2.86
N PHE A 238 20.15 3.54 -3.91
CA PHE A 238 21.03 3.78 -5.03
C PHE A 238 21.14 5.29 -5.31
N ASP A 239 22.17 5.71 -6.02
CA ASP A 239 22.11 6.98 -6.75
C ASP A 239 21.04 6.87 -7.87
N PRO A 240 20.52 7.99 -8.39
CA PRO A 240 19.49 7.94 -9.46
C PRO A 240 19.94 7.22 -10.72
N ASP A 241 21.22 7.08 -10.97
CA ASP A 241 21.79 6.33 -12.10
C ASP A 241 22.11 4.85 -11.76
N GLY A 242 21.62 4.35 -10.61
CA GLY A 242 21.75 2.96 -10.18
C GLY A 242 23.09 2.59 -9.57
N ARG A 243 23.95 3.56 -9.32
CA ARG A 243 25.24 3.33 -8.65
C ARG A 243 25.12 3.44 -7.13
N ARG A 244 26.22 3.10 -6.43
CA ARG A 244 26.37 3.18 -4.97
C ARG A 244 25.29 2.44 -4.21
N GLU A 245 25.00 1.22 -4.64
CA GLU A 245 24.08 0.33 -3.92
C GLU A 245 24.46 0.19 -2.46
N ARG A 246 23.48 0.37 -1.58
CA ARG A 246 23.62 0.09 -0.16
C ARG A 246 22.29 -0.36 0.42
N THR A 247 22.35 -1.19 1.45
CA THR A 247 21.19 -1.54 2.23
C THR A 247 20.78 -0.34 3.09
N TYR A 248 19.57 0.17 2.88
CA TYR A 248 19.04 1.32 3.62
C TYR A 248 18.37 0.88 4.93
N ALA A 249 17.55 -0.19 4.88
CA ALA A 249 16.90 -0.78 6.05
C ALA A 249 16.67 -2.26 5.82
N THR A 250 16.60 -3.03 6.92
CA THR A 250 16.51 -4.50 6.91
C THR A 250 15.36 -5.03 7.76
N GLY A 251 14.97 -6.27 7.53
CA GLY A 251 13.97 -6.98 8.32
C GLY A 251 12.53 -6.53 8.05
N LEU A 252 12.29 -5.92 6.90
CA LEU A 252 10.98 -5.55 6.36
C LEU A 252 10.48 -6.69 5.45
N ARG A 253 9.94 -7.77 6.03
CA ARG A 253 9.67 -9.03 5.30
C ARG A 253 9.22 -8.82 3.85
N ASN A 254 8.15 -8.09 3.62
CA ASN A 254 7.70 -7.71 2.30
C ASN A 254 7.19 -6.26 2.29
N CYS A 255 8.12 -5.33 2.17
CA CYS A 255 7.84 -3.92 1.90
C CYS A 255 7.32 -3.81 0.48
N SER A 256 6.01 -3.82 0.29
CA SER A 256 5.37 -3.90 -1.03
C SER A 256 5.07 -2.54 -1.65
N GLY A 257 4.77 -1.53 -0.84
CA GLY A 257 4.51 -0.16 -1.32
C GLY A 257 5.42 0.85 -0.65
N LEU A 258 6.13 1.64 -1.44
CA LEU A 258 6.98 2.74 -1.01
C LEU A 258 6.37 4.09 -1.36
N THR A 259 6.47 5.04 -0.45
CA THR A 259 6.16 6.44 -0.72
C THR A 259 7.01 7.36 0.14
N VAL A 260 7.12 8.61 -0.27
CA VAL A 260 7.74 9.65 0.55
C VAL A 260 6.64 10.59 1.04
N GLU A 261 6.58 10.79 2.34
CA GLU A 261 5.66 11.74 2.95
C GLU A 261 6.03 13.17 2.53
N PRO A 262 5.12 13.92 1.90
CA PRO A 262 5.46 15.23 1.36
C PRO A 262 5.89 16.26 2.41
N ALA A 263 5.30 16.20 3.62
CA ALA A 263 5.55 17.19 4.67
C ALA A 263 6.93 17.05 5.31
N SER A 264 7.38 15.81 5.59
CA SER A 264 8.66 15.56 6.29
C SER A 264 9.77 15.07 5.36
N GLY A 265 9.44 14.58 4.17
CA GLY A 265 10.39 13.88 3.30
C GLY A 265 10.76 12.48 3.79
N ALA A 266 10.09 11.96 4.80
CA ALA A 266 10.35 10.61 5.32
C ALA A 266 9.90 9.54 4.34
N LEU A 267 10.73 8.51 4.17
CA LEU A 267 10.36 7.32 3.43
C LEU A 267 9.40 6.46 4.25
N TRP A 268 8.32 6.02 3.65
CA TRP A 268 7.33 5.13 4.24
C TRP A 268 7.20 3.83 3.45
N CYS A 269 6.90 2.76 4.18
CA CYS A 269 6.62 1.45 3.63
C CYS A 269 5.38 0.82 4.27
N VAL A 270 4.61 0.08 3.47
CA VAL A 270 3.63 -0.89 3.96
C VAL A 270 4.20 -2.30 3.83
N VAL A 271 4.05 -3.09 4.88
CA VAL A 271 4.72 -4.40 5.01
C VAL A 271 3.70 -5.49 5.26
N ASN A 272 3.83 -6.56 4.48
CA ASN A 272 3.13 -7.82 4.73
C ASN A 272 4.02 -8.71 5.59
N GLU A 273 3.56 -9.03 6.79
CA GLU A 273 4.26 -9.92 7.70
C GLU A 273 4.08 -11.42 7.35
N ARG A 274 4.78 -12.28 8.09
CA ARG A 274 4.80 -13.71 7.84
C ARG A 274 3.45 -14.38 8.10
N ASP A 275 3.23 -15.48 7.41
CA ASP A 275 2.11 -16.38 7.64
C ASP A 275 2.47 -17.49 8.64
N GLY A 276 1.46 -18.18 9.15
CA GLY A 276 1.64 -19.44 9.86
C GLY A 276 1.68 -19.35 11.39
N LEU A 277 1.44 -18.17 11.99
CA LEU A 277 1.38 -18.03 13.45
C LEU A 277 -0.06 -17.96 14.01
N GLY A 278 -1.07 -18.17 13.15
CA GLY A 278 -2.49 -18.08 13.48
C GLY A 278 -3.17 -16.91 12.81
N ASP A 279 -4.49 -16.78 13.01
CA ASP A 279 -5.33 -15.77 12.33
C ASP A 279 -4.97 -14.32 12.69
N ASP A 280 -4.57 -14.08 13.95
CA ASP A 280 -4.41 -12.73 14.48
C ASP A 280 -2.94 -12.38 14.80
N LEU A 281 -1.97 -13.07 14.14
CA LEU A 281 -0.53 -12.83 14.33
C LEU A 281 0.30 -13.21 13.09
N PRO A 282 1.38 -12.43 12.77
CA PRO A 282 1.68 -11.06 13.22
C PRO A 282 0.84 -10.02 12.48
N PRO A 283 0.65 -8.83 13.06
CA PRO A 283 0.07 -7.70 12.34
C PRO A 283 0.89 -7.30 11.12
N ASP A 284 0.20 -7.00 10.01
CA ASP A 284 0.78 -6.18 8.94
C ASP A 284 0.93 -4.75 9.43
N TYR A 285 1.69 -3.90 8.73
CA TYR A 285 1.92 -2.55 9.24
C TYR A 285 2.28 -1.52 8.17
N ALA A 286 2.19 -0.24 8.55
CA ALA A 286 2.84 0.88 7.89
C ALA A 286 3.90 1.48 8.81
N THR A 287 5.04 1.91 8.25
CA THR A 287 6.13 2.50 9.03
C THR A 287 6.99 3.47 8.23
N ARG A 288 7.55 4.44 8.93
CA ARG A 288 8.66 5.23 8.44
C ARG A 288 9.90 4.36 8.39
N VAL A 289 10.54 4.34 7.23
CA VAL A 289 11.77 3.56 7.02
C VAL A 289 12.97 4.43 7.37
N ALA A 290 13.65 4.07 8.44
CA ALA A 290 14.83 4.81 8.89
C ALA A 290 16.11 4.17 8.34
N GLU A 291 17.09 4.99 7.94
CA GLU A 291 18.41 4.51 7.52
C GLU A 291 19.09 3.71 8.64
N GLY A 292 19.62 2.54 8.32
CA GLY A 292 20.17 1.58 9.27
C GLY A 292 19.12 0.91 10.18
N GLY A 293 17.82 1.11 9.90
CA GLY A 293 16.73 0.50 10.68
C GLY A 293 16.65 -1.00 10.50
N PHE A 294 16.35 -1.72 11.59
CA PHE A 294 16.05 -3.14 11.57
C PHE A 294 14.62 -3.37 12.11
N TYR A 295 13.78 -4.07 11.34
CA TYR A 295 12.34 -4.23 11.64
C TYR A 295 11.97 -5.66 12.09
N GLY A 296 12.93 -6.57 12.17
CA GLY A 296 12.84 -7.82 12.91
C GLY A 296 12.94 -9.09 12.07
N TRP A 297 12.27 -9.17 10.93
CA TRP A 297 12.24 -10.38 10.12
C TRP A 297 13.67 -10.89 9.76
N PRO A 298 13.96 -12.18 9.83
CA PRO A 298 13.08 -13.30 10.19
C PRO A 298 13.04 -13.63 11.69
N TRP A 299 13.86 -13.00 12.53
CA TRP A 299 14.09 -13.40 13.94
C TRP A 299 13.08 -12.84 14.92
N PHE A 300 12.47 -11.70 14.57
CA PHE A 300 11.52 -10.97 15.42
C PHE A 300 10.40 -10.39 14.59
N TYR A 301 9.27 -10.07 15.23
CA TYR A 301 8.17 -9.30 14.66
C TYR A 301 7.69 -8.25 15.67
N ILE A 302 7.19 -7.12 15.18
CA ILE A 302 6.59 -6.04 15.96
C ILE A 302 7.40 -5.72 17.23
N GLY A 303 8.61 -5.23 17.07
CA GLY A 303 9.56 -5.01 18.15
C GLY A 303 10.24 -6.32 18.57
N ALA A 304 10.46 -6.50 19.87
CA ALA A 304 11.26 -7.62 20.38
C ALA A 304 10.48 -8.93 20.57
N HIS A 305 9.34 -9.12 19.86
CA HIS A 305 8.65 -10.41 19.88
C HIS A 305 9.46 -11.41 19.04
N GLU A 306 10.01 -12.42 19.71
CA GLU A 306 10.86 -13.42 19.07
C GLU A 306 10.00 -14.38 18.21
N ASP A 307 10.42 -14.59 16.95
CA ASP A 307 9.75 -15.57 16.09
C ASP A 307 9.99 -16.98 16.63
N PRO A 308 8.94 -17.79 16.86
CA PRO A 308 9.09 -19.13 17.44
C PRO A 308 9.93 -20.08 16.59
N SER A 309 9.98 -19.90 15.26
CA SER A 309 10.81 -20.70 14.35
C SER A 309 12.31 -20.41 14.53
N HIS A 310 12.64 -19.23 15.04
CA HIS A 310 14.02 -18.73 15.18
C HIS A 310 14.43 -18.45 16.63
N LYS A 311 13.70 -19.03 17.57
CA LYS A 311 13.88 -18.76 19.00
C LYS A 311 15.32 -18.97 19.46
N GLY A 312 15.91 -17.95 20.08
CA GLY A 312 17.26 -17.97 20.64
C GLY A 312 18.40 -17.84 19.64
N GLU A 313 18.13 -17.61 18.34
CA GLU A 313 19.17 -17.54 17.31
C GLU A 313 19.93 -16.22 17.31
N ARG A 314 19.23 -15.10 17.53
CA ARG A 314 19.82 -13.76 17.43
C ARG A 314 19.45 -12.86 18.61
N PRO A 315 19.77 -13.25 19.85
CA PRO A 315 19.47 -12.45 21.04
C PRO A 315 20.18 -11.07 21.02
N ASP A 316 21.26 -10.95 20.25
CA ASP A 316 21.99 -9.69 20.03
C ASP A 316 21.18 -8.64 19.28
N LEU A 317 20.11 -9.02 18.59
CA LEU A 317 19.25 -8.13 17.81
C LEU A 317 17.99 -7.66 18.54
N ALA A 318 17.56 -8.32 19.62
CA ALA A 318 16.30 -8.01 20.30
C ALA A 318 16.13 -6.55 20.66
N GLY A 319 17.21 -5.89 21.16
CA GLY A 319 17.19 -4.47 21.52
C GLY A 319 17.32 -3.50 20.32
N LYS A 320 17.45 -4.01 19.10
CA LYS A 320 17.64 -3.19 17.89
C LYS A 320 16.39 -3.14 17.01
N VAL A 321 15.40 -4.00 17.29
CA VAL A 321 14.18 -4.10 16.47
C VAL A 321 13.32 -2.86 16.67
N ARG A 322 12.98 -2.20 15.58
CA ARG A 322 12.05 -1.07 15.60
C ARG A 322 10.61 -1.57 15.67
N VAL A 323 9.80 -0.89 16.48
CA VAL A 323 8.35 -1.06 16.46
C VAL A 323 7.81 -0.22 15.32
N PRO A 324 6.97 -0.79 14.42
CA PRO A 324 6.33 -0.05 13.35
C PRO A 324 5.41 1.06 13.86
N ASP A 325 5.18 2.08 13.03
CA ASP A 325 4.38 3.25 13.39
C ASP A 325 2.87 2.97 13.50
N ALA A 326 2.33 2.08 12.68
CA ALA A 326 0.91 1.71 12.70
C ALA A 326 0.73 0.22 12.36
N LEU A 327 0.04 -0.49 13.24
CA LEU A 327 -0.25 -1.91 13.08
C LEU A 327 -1.64 -2.11 12.47
N PHE A 328 -1.74 -3.03 11.52
CA PHE A 328 -2.98 -3.39 10.85
C PHE A 328 -3.45 -4.78 11.26
N GLN A 329 -4.70 -5.10 11.00
CA GLN A 329 -5.17 -6.48 11.15
C GLN A 329 -4.24 -7.44 10.39
N PRO A 330 -3.80 -8.54 11.03
CA PRO A 330 -2.92 -9.54 10.41
C PRO A 330 -3.47 -10.05 9.09
N HIS A 331 -2.58 -10.35 8.15
CA HIS A 331 -2.90 -10.91 6.83
C HIS A 331 -3.76 -10.00 5.95
N SER A 332 -3.89 -8.70 6.28
CA SER A 332 -4.62 -7.74 5.42
C SER A 332 -3.95 -7.47 4.09
N ALA A 333 -2.68 -7.80 3.97
CA ALA A 333 -1.83 -7.63 2.79
C ALA A 333 -1.85 -6.18 2.24
N PRO A 334 -1.34 -5.18 3.00
CA PRO A 334 -1.21 -3.82 2.49
C PRO A 334 -0.18 -3.77 1.36
N LEU A 335 -0.56 -3.20 0.19
CA LEU A 335 0.30 -3.18 -0.99
C LEU A 335 0.68 -1.79 -1.47
N GLY A 336 -0.20 -0.80 -1.37
CA GLY A 336 0.05 0.56 -1.79
C GLY A 336 -0.29 1.57 -0.71
N ILE A 337 0.41 2.70 -0.72
CA ILE A 337 0.24 3.81 0.23
C ILE A 337 0.45 5.15 -0.47
N THR A 338 -0.40 6.13 -0.16
CA THR A 338 -0.23 7.52 -0.59
C THR A 338 -0.67 8.48 0.51
N PHE A 339 -0.02 9.64 0.61
CA PHE A 339 -0.46 10.73 1.50
C PHE A 339 -1.42 11.65 0.75
N TYR A 340 -2.47 12.09 1.44
CA TYR A 340 -3.48 12.94 0.85
C TYR A 340 -3.15 14.42 1.02
N GLU A 341 -2.72 15.06 -0.07
CA GLU A 341 -2.48 16.50 -0.14
C GLU A 341 -3.52 17.22 -1.02
N GLY A 342 -4.55 16.47 -1.45
CA GLY A 342 -5.63 17.03 -2.28
C GLY A 342 -6.49 18.06 -1.53
N GLY A 343 -7.16 18.91 -2.29
CA GLY A 343 -8.08 19.92 -1.74
C GLY A 343 -9.55 19.57 -1.91
N GLN A 344 -9.89 18.39 -2.47
CA GLN A 344 -11.28 18.01 -2.75
C GLN A 344 -11.97 17.38 -1.53
N PHE A 345 -11.26 16.55 -0.76
CA PHE A 345 -11.80 15.94 0.45
C PHE A 345 -11.88 16.96 1.60
N PRO A 346 -12.71 16.70 2.63
CA PRO A 346 -12.76 17.52 3.84
C PRO A 346 -11.38 17.75 4.45
N ALA A 347 -11.20 18.88 5.11
CA ALA A 347 -9.89 19.33 5.62
C ALA A 347 -9.22 18.33 6.56
N GLU A 348 -10.02 17.54 7.29
CA GLU A 348 -9.51 16.51 8.21
C GLU A 348 -8.82 15.32 7.54
N TYR A 349 -8.92 15.20 6.21
CA TYR A 349 -8.23 14.16 5.44
C TYR A 349 -6.83 14.59 5.02
N ARG A 350 -6.55 15.90 5.07
CA ARG A 350 -5.26 16.42 4.58
C ARG A 350 -4.11 15.99 5.49
N GLY A 351 -3.07 15.45 4.87
CA GLY A 351 -1.89 14.90 5.56
C GLY A 351 -2.06 13.47 6.02
N ASP A 352 -3.26 12.88 6.00
CA ASP A 352 -3.46 11.47 6.30
C ASP A 352 -2.98 10.58 5.14
N ALA A 353 -2.66 9.32 5.45
CA ALA A 353 -2.31 8.35 4.44
C ALA A 353 -3.49 7.43 4.10
N PHE A 354 -3.63 7.09 2.82
CA PHE A 354 -4.50 6.01 2.35
C PHE A 354 -3.66 4.77 2.05
N VAL A 355 -4.15 3.61 2.47
CA VAL A 355 -3.48 2.31 2.28
C VAL A 355 -4.44 1.31 1.67
N ALA A 356 -4.03 0.69 0.57
CA ALA A 356 -4.80 -0.38 -0.07
C ALA A 356 -4.46 -1.73 0.54
N PHE A 357 -5.48 -2.44 1.05
CA PHE A 357 -5.38 -3.80 1.59
C PHE A 357 -5.89 -4.79 0.56
N HIS A 358 -5.00 -5.63 0.06
CA HIS A 358 -5.29 -6.62 -0.97
C HIS A 358 -6.13 -7.79 -0.45
N GLY A 359 -6.04 -8.07 0.84
CA GLY A 359 -6.85 -9.05 1.54
C GLY A 359 -6.18 -10.39 1.77
N SER A 360 -6.67 -11.07 2.79
CA SER A 360 -6.06 -12.25 3.40
C SER A 360 -6.22 -13.53 2.57
N TRP A 361 -5.23 -14.40 2.68
CA TRP A 361 -5.32 -15.80 2.26
C TRP A 361 -5.00 -16.79 3.41
N ASN A 362 -4.21 -16.36 4.40
CA ASN A 362 -3.80 -17.18 5.54
C ASN A 362 -4.61 -16.82 6.79
N ARG A 363 -5.93 -16.90 6.67
CA ARG A 363 -6.86 -16.60 7.76
C ARG A 363 -8.19 -17.33 7.56
N ALA A 364 -8.78 -17.90 8.65
CA ALA A 364 -10.03 -18.62 8.59
C ALA A 364 -11.18 -17.76 8.07
N LYS A 365 -11.27 -16.51 8.52
CA LYS A 365 -12.24 -15.52 8.06
C LYS A 365 -11.51 -14.38 7.37
N ARG A 366 -11.97 -14.02 6.15
CA ARG A 366 -11.34 -12.96 5.33
C ARG A 366 -11.28 -11.64 6.05
N THR A 367 -10.15 -10.94 5.90
CA THR A 367 -9.93 -9.55 6.30
C THR A 367 -9.18 -8.80 5.20
N GLY A 368 -9.10 -7.47 5.29
CA GLY A 368 -8.58 -6.66 4.21
C GLY A 368 -9.62 -6.48 3.11
N TYR A 369 -9.22 -6.51 1.82
CA TYR A 369 -10.09 -6.24 0.67
C TYR A 369 -10.77 -4.87 0.78
N LYS A 370 -10.00 -3.84 1.12
CA LYS A 370 -10.48 -2.49 1.39
C LYS A 370 -9.36 -1.46 1.25
N VAL A 371 -9.73 -0.19 1.24
CA VAL A 371 -8.78 0.90 1.47
C VAL A 371 -9.04 1.47 2.84
N VAL A 372 -7.99 1.74 3.58
CA VAL A 372 -8.06 2.39 4.89
C VAL A 372 -7.38 3.74 4.88
N ARG A 373 -7.81 4.62 5.78
CA ARG A 373 -7.19 5.91 6.11
C ARG A 373 -6.38 5.74 7.38
N LEU A 374 -5.08 6.00 7.34
CA LEU A 374 -4.22 6.08 8.52
C LEU A 374 -4.24 7.52 9.03
N LEU A 375 -4.72 7.70 10.26
CA LEU A 375 -4.89 9.03 10.84
C LEU A 375 -3.54 9.59 11.28
N MET A 376 -3.25 10.81 10.83
CA MET A 376 -2.05 11.54 11.18
C MET A 376 -2.40 12.75 12.06
N THR A 377 -1.50 13.11 12.95
CA THR A 377 -1.58 14.34 13.76
C THR A 377 -0.22 15.01 13.77
N ASP A 378 -0.16 16.24 13.31
CA ASP A 378 1.09 17.02 13.21
C ASP A 378 2.21 16.26 12.48
N GLY A 379 1.90 15.60 11.35
CA GLY A 379 2.83 14.80 10.57
C GLY A 379 3.30 13.51 11.26
N ARG A 380 2.58 13.04 12.29
CA ARG A 380 2.90 11.79 13.00
C ARG A 380 1.70 10.84 12.96
N PRO A 381 1.93 9.55 12.72
CA PRO A 381 0.85 8.57 12.79
C PRO A 381 0.34 8.42 14.23
N THR A 382 -0.97 8.38 14.36
CA THR A 382 -1.63 8.12 15.64
C THR A 382 -1.64 6.63 16.00
N GLY A 383 -1.36 5.76 15.02
CA GLY A 383 -1.56 4.32 15.07
C GLY A 383 -3.01 3.90 14.77
N VAL A 384 -3.95 4.85 14.80
CA VAL A 384 -5.36 4.58 14.45
C VAL A 384 -5.51 4.58 12.93
N TYR A 385 -6.22 3.57 12.42
CA TYR A 385 -6.66 3.55 11.03
C TYR A 385 -8.18 3.37 10.93
N GLU A 386 -8.75 3.87 9.84
CA GLU A 386 -10.18 3.93 9.60
C GLU A 386 -10.52 3.24 8.27
N ASP A 387 -11.56 2.41 8.25
CA ASP A 387 -12.08 1.85 7.00
C ASP A 387 -12.62 2.98 6.11
N PHE A 388 -12.06 3.13 4.92
CA PHE A 388 -12.46 4.19 3.99
C PHE A 388 -13.27 3.67 2.80
N LEU A 389 -12.74 2.70 2.06
CA LEU A 389 -13.42 2.11 0.90
C LEU A 389 -13.55 0.60 1.09
N VAL A 390 -14.78 0.09 1.22
CA VAL A 390 -15.07 -1.30 1.58
C VAL A 390 -16.07 -1.93 0.61
N GLY A 391 -16.29 -3.24 0.73
CA GLY A 391 -17.38 -3.94 0.02
C GLY A 391 -16.94 -4.76 -1.19
N PHE A 392 -15.67 -5.09 -1.32
CA PHE A 392 -15.13 -5.95 -2.38
C PHE A 392 -15.37 -7.45 -2.13
N VAL A 393 -15.82 -7.83 -0.93
CA VAL A 393 -16.12 -9.22 -0.57
C VAL A 393 -17.58 -9.55 -0.89
N ALA A 394 -17.81 -10.61 -1.65
CA ALA A 394 -19.13 -11.11 -2.04
C ALA A 394 -19.65 -12.23 -1.10
N GLY A 395 -19.20 -12.25 0.14
CA GLY A 395 -19.54 -13.29 1.11
C GLY A 395 -18.43 -14.34 1.26
N ASP A 396 -18.78 -15.49 1.84
CA ASP A 396 -17.80 -16.57 2.05
C ASP A 396 -17.38 -17.23 0.71
N ALA A 397 -18.20 -17.08 -0.34
CA ALA A 397 -17.92 -17.65 -1.66
C ALA A 397 -16.74 -16.99 -2.38
N GLY A 398 -16.43 -15.72 -2.11
CA GLY A 398 -15.33 -15.07 -2.79
C GLY A 398 -15.32 -13.55 -2.70
N VAL A 399 -14.51 -12.96 -3.56
CA VAL A 399 -14.32 -11.51 -3.69
C VAL A 399 -14.52 -11.12 -5.15
N TRP A 400 -14.98 -9.90 -5.41
CA TRP A 400 -15.13 -9.39 -6.77
C TRP A 400 -14.11 -8.30 -7.13
N GLY A 401 -13.24 -7.96 -6.18
CA GLY A 401 -12.14 -7.02 -6.37
C GLY A 401 -11.14 -7.09 -5.23
N ARG A 402 -9.92 -6.65 -5.49
CA ARG A 402 -8.80 -6.59 -4.54
C ARG A 402 -8.01 -5.30 -4.74
N PRO A 403 -8.16 -4.31 -3.85
CA PRO A 403 -7.39 -3.07 -3.91
C PRO A 403 -5.88 -3.32 -3.85
N VAL A 404 -5.11 -2.64 -4.71
CA VAL A 404 -3.65 -2.79 -4.75
C VAL A 404 -2.93 -1.50 -4.43
N ASP A 405 -3.26 -0.41 -5.12
CA ASP A 405 -2.57 0.87 -4.94
C ASP A 405 -3.55 2.03 -4.95
N VAL A 406 -3.09 3.13 -4.43
CA VAL A 406 -3.84 4.37 -4.28
C VAL A 406 -3.03 5.56 -4.79
N ALA A 407 -3.69 6.50 -5.46
CA ALA A 407 -3.06 7.74 -5.91
C ALA A 407 -4.03 8.90 -5.81
N VAL A 408 -3.51 10.10 -5.56
CA VAL A 408 -4.30 11.33 -5.55
C VAL A 408 -4.21 11.99 -6.92
N THR A 409 -5.35 12.33 -7.52
CA THR A 409 -5.40 13.06 -8.77
C THR A 409 -5.10 14.55 -8.56
N ARG A 410 -4.82 15.28 -9.63
CA ARG A 410 -4.56 16.72 -9.56
C ARG A 410 -5.75 17.52 -9.02
N ASP A 411 -6.98 17.07 -9.26
CA ASP A 411 -8.21 17.68 -8.74
C ASP A 411 -8.59 17.20 -7.34
N GLY A 412 -7.75 16.33 -6.73
CA GLY A 412 -7.87 15.89 -5.34
C GLY A 412 -8.74 14.65 -5.13
N ALA A 413 -9.20 13.96 -6.17
CA ALA A 413 -9.86 12.67 -6.02
C ALA A 413 -8.85 11.57 -5.65
N LEU A 414 -9.32 10.50 -5.00
CA LEU A 414 -8.53 9.31 -4.75
C LEU A 414 -8.82 8.26 -5.83
N LEU A 415 -7.75 7.71 -6.42
CA LEU A 415 -7.81 6.56 -7.32
C LEU A 415 -7.42 5.30 -6.58
N VAL A 416 -8.02 4.18 -6.95
CA VAL A 416 -7.74 2.85 -6.41
C VAL A 416 -7.64 1.86 -7.55
N THR A 417 -6.52 1.16 -7.68
CA THR A 417 -6.40 0.02 -8.59
C THR A 417 -6.90 -1.26 -7.93
N ASP A 418 -7.50 -2.13 -8.74
CA ASP A 418 -8.09 -3.40 -8.35
C ASP A 418 -7.62 -4.43 -9.39
N ASP A 419 -6.65 -5.27 -9.02
CA ASP A 419 -5.99 -6.18 -9.97
C ASP A 419 -6.89 -7.35 -10.37
N GLU A 420 -7.58 -7.95 -9.42
CA GLU A 420 -8.47 -9.09 -9.68
C GLU A 420 -9.75 -8.65 -10.42
N GLY A 421 -10.29 -7.46 -10.09
CA GLY A 421 -11.42 -6.88 -10.82
C GLY A 421 -11.02 -6.26 -12.16
N GLY A 422 -9.72 -6.11 -12.45
CA GLY A 422 -9.20 -5.47 -13.66
C GLY A 422 -9.67 -4.03 -13.80
N ALA A 423 -9.72 -3.27 -12.70
CA ALA A 423 -10.44 -2.01 -12.62
C ALA A 423 -9.62 -0.88 -11.99
N ILE A 424 -10.03 0.36 -12.29
CA ILE A 424 -9.62 1.55 -11.55
C ILE A 424 -10.87 2.25 -11.05
N TRP A 425 -10.92 2.48 -9.73
CA TRP A 425 -11.97 3.19 -9.04
C TRP A 425 -11.54 4.63 -8.75
N ARG A 426 -12.46 5.57 -8.83
CA ARG A 426 -12.27 6.97 -8.47
C ARG A 426 -13.22 7.36 -7.36
N VAL A 427 -12.69 7.93 -6.29
CA VAL A 427 -13.47 8.40 -5.14
C VAL A 427 -13.39 9.92 -5.10
N THR A 428 -14.55 10.58 -5.08
CA THR A 428 -14.70 12.03 -5.03
C THR A 428 -15.56 12.43 -3.85
N PHE A 429 -15.37 13.64 -3.33
CA PHE A 429 -16.22 14.23 -2.31
C PHE A 429 -17.07 15.35 -2.90
N HIS A 430 -18.34 15.37 -2.55
CA HIS A 430 -19.29 16.42 -2.93
C HIS A 430 -19.84 17.07 -1.66
N SER A 431 -19.50 18.35 -1.43
CA SER A 431 -19.96 19.16 -0.30
C SER A 431 -21.45 19.54 -0.44
#